data_4d2a1203629448a20ec5ce9dc47d116b
#
_entry.id   4d2a1203629448a20ec5ce9dc47d116b
#
_cell.length_a   1.000
_cell.length_b   1.000
_cell.length_c   1.000
_cell.angle_alpha   90.00
_cell.angle_beta   90.00
_cell.angle_gamma   90.00
#
_symmetry.space_group_name_H-M   'P 1'
#
loop_
_entity.id
_entity.type
_entity.pdbx_description
1 polymer ?
#
loop_
_entity_poly.entity_id
_entity_poly.type
_entity_poly.pdbx_seq_one_letter_code
_entity_poly.pdbx_strand_id
1 'polypeptide(L)'
;PTPEQLEAQRRYNDSIAAVEAERMAEAALAETPVSTDTVSGEVADSLKNAGLIARFGEFAPCAEGSEEFTTLSNNKVTLKFSNKGGRLYEAVLNDYMAYDSTNVTLFTGDENDYGFIIRTNARVIDTRDLYFTPEIDGNAVNMTLQLANGSQMGIRYSLPEDSYMLNMDIWQKDMDRVIPSSAVYWDFIWDQKMRRQEQGRMFEERNSALYYKFAGDDVEHLSESGNDEEKATTSLKWIGFKNQFFSTAFIADGKFNDGIFTSRSLEEDRYLKQFHAESTIDYDSKEPQVAGFNIFLGPNSYPLLSSYDDDLSGDQTLDLDK
;
A
#
# COMPACT_ATOMS: atom_id res chain seq x y z
N PRO A 1 14.15 13.20 -22.68
CA PRO A 1 14.51 12.23 -21.64
C PRO A 1 15.95 11.78 -21.81
N THR A 2 16.71 11.72 -20.72
CA THR A 2 18.07 11.19 -20.75
C THR A 2 18.07 9.68 -21.04
N PRO A 3 19.18 9.09 -21.52
CA PRO A 3 19.26 7.65 -21.73
C PRO A 3 18.92 6.82 -20.46
N GLU A 4 19.26 7.32 -19.29
CA GLU A 4 18.93 6.69 -18.00
C GLU A 4 17.42 6.75 -17.69
N GLN A 5 16.74 7.84 -18.04
CA GLN A 5 15.28 7.97 -17.89
C GLN A 5 14.52 7.03 -18.83
N LEU A 6 15.01 6.83 -20.04
CA LEU A 6 14.45 5.88 -21.00
C LEU A 6 14.65 4.44 -20.56
N GLU A 7 15.78 4.13 -19.93
CA GLU A 7 16.08 2.81 -19.41
C GLU A 7 15.24 2.49 -18.17
N ALA A 8 15.06 3.45 -17.26
CA ALA A 8 14.15 3.33 -16.11
C ALA A 8 12.70 3.12 -16.57
N GLN A 9 12.27 3.86 -17.59
CA GLN A 9 10.92 3.70 -18.17
C GLN A 9 10.72 2.32 -18.83
N ARG A 10 11.74 1.79 -19.51
CA ARG A 10 11.65 0.44 -20.09
C ARG A 10 11.56 -0.62 -19.00
N ARG A 11 12.41 -0.56 -17.99
CA ARG A 11 12.39 -1.50 -16.85
C ARG A 11 11.05 -1.49 -16.12
N TYR A 12 10.47 -0.31 -15.96
CA TYR A 12 9.15 -0.13 -15.37
C TYR A 12 8.04 -0.78 -16.21
N ASN A 13 7.98 -0.48 -17.51
CA ASN A 13 6.98 -1.06 -18.40
C ASN A 13 7.14 -2.58 -18.53
N ASP A 14 8.36 -3.09 -18.53
CA ASP A 14 8.64 -4.52 -18.58
C ASP A 14 8.21 -5.23 -17.28
N SER A 15 8.30 -4.56 -16.12
CA SER A 15 7.86 -5.15 -14.84
C SER A 15 6.34 -5.22 -14.72
N ILE A 16 5.62 -4.18 -15.17
CA ILE A 16 4.14 -4.20 -15.23
C ILE A 16 3.65 -5.22 -16.25
N ALA A 17 4.23 -5.23 -17.45
CA ALA A 17 3.86 -6.20 -18.48
C ALA A 17 4.10 -7.65 -18.02
N ALA A 18 5.13 -7.91 -17.23
CA ALA A 18 5.39 -9.22 -16.65
C ALA A 18 4.32 -9.63 -15.62
N VAL A 19 3.92 -8.70 -14.73
CA VAL A 19 2.86 -8.93 -13.72
C VAL A 19 1.49 -9.12 -14.37
N GLU A 20 1.18 -8.31 -15.40
CA GLU A 20 -0.08 -8.45 -16.14
C GLU A 20 -0.11 -9.74 -16.98
N ALA A 21 1.00 -10.11 -17.62
CA ALA A 21 1.10 -11.36 -18.37
C ALA A 21 0.95 -12.59 -17.45
N GLU A 22 1.49 -12.51 -16.24
CA GLU A 22 1.38 -13.58 -15.24
C GLU A 22 -0.07 -13.69 -14.71
N ARG A 23 -0.75 -12.58 -14.44
CA ARG A 23 -2.19 -12.54 -14.09
C ARG A 23 -3.08 -13.08 -15.22
N MET A 24 -2.77 -12.75 -16.47
CA MET A 24 -3.50 -13.29 -17.63
C MET A 24 -3.24 -14.78 -17.82
N ALA A 25 -2.02 -15.26 -17.60
CA ALA A 25 -1.70 -16.68 -17.65
C ALA A 25 -2.40 -17.47 -16.53
N GLU A 26 -2.53 -16.88 -15.34
CA GLU A 26 -3.26 -17.47 -14.21
C GLU A 26 -4.78 -17.56 -14.49
N ALA A 27 -5.38 -16.51 -15.05
CA ALA A 27 -6.77 -16.51 -15.46
C ALA A 27 -7.04 -17.57 -16.54
N ALA A 28 -6.11 -17.76 -17.49
CA ALA A 28 -6.21 -18.77 -18.54
C ALA A 28 -6.05 -20.21 -18.00
N LEU A 29 -5.25 -20.40 -16.94
CA LEU A 29 -5.12 -21.70 -16.25
C LEU A 29 -6.36 -22.06 -15.43
N ALA A 30 -7.07 -21.05 -14.90
CA ALA A 30 -8.33 -21.25 -14.16
C ALA A 30 -9.51 -21.63 -15.07
N GLU A 31 -9.45 -21.35 -16.38
CA GLU A 31 -10.52 -21.64 -17.36
C GLU A 31 -10.36 -22.99 -18.10
N THR A 32 -9.28 -23.74 -17.89
CA THR A 32 -9.15 -25.07 -18.51
C THR A 32 -9.91 -26.11 -17.67
N PRO A 33 -10.95 -26.78 -18.23
CA PRO A 33 -11.64 -27.84 -17.52
C PRO A 33 -10.69 -29.04 -17.39
N VAL A 34 -10.20 -29.28 -16.18
CA VAL A 34 -9.47 -30.52 -15.86
C VAL A 34 -10.49 -31.66 -15.85
N SER A 35 -10.32 -32.61 -16.74
CA SER A 35 -11.09 -33.85 -16.73
C SER A 35 -10.82 -34.59 -15.41
N THR A 36 -11.91 -34.81 -14.64
CA THR A 36 -11.93 -35.51 -13.37
C THR A 36 -11.67 -37.00 -13.58
N ASP A 37 -10.41 -37.40 -13.60
CA ASP A 37 -10.00 -38.74 -13.22
C ASP A 37 -9.38 -38.64 -11.81
N THR A 38 -9.82 -39.49 -10.91
CA THR A 38 -9.51 -39.55 -9.48
C THR A 38 -8.00 -39.57 -9.21
N VAL A 39 -7.41 -38.39 -9.11
CA VAL A 39 -6.09 -38.18 -8.53
C VAL A 39 -6.26 -38.27 -7.02
N SER A 40 -5.52 -39.16 -6.35
CA SER A 40 -5.55 -39.24 -4.88
C SER A 40 -5.21 -37.88 -4.26
N GLY A 41 -5.87 -37.47 -3.16
CA GLY A 41 -5.68 -36.16 -2.53
C GLY A 41 -4.19 -35.80 -2.32
N GLU A 42 -3.35 -36.75 -1.97
CA GLU A 42 -1.91 -36.56 -1.77
C GLU A 42 -1.16 -36.13 -3.05
N VAL A 43 -1.58 -36.60 -4.22
CA VAL A 43 -0.97 -36.20 -5.51
C VAL A 43 -1.43 -34.79 -5.89
N ALA A 44 -2.70 -34.46 -5.65
CA ALA A 44 -3.23 -33.12 -5.88
C ALA A 44 -2.51 -32.07 -4.98
N ASP A 45 -2.34 -32.37 -3.70
CA ASP A 45 -1.63 -31.51 -2.75
C ASP A 45 -0.15 -31.36 -3.10
N SER A 46 0.49 -32.44 -3.57
CA SER A 46 1.88 -32.39 -4.01
C SER A 46 2.06 -31.52 -5.27
N LEU A 47 1.15 -31.64 -6.25
CA LEU A 47 1.19 -30.80 -7.46
C LEU A 47 0.92 -29.33 -7.14
N LYS A 48 -0.04 -29.06 -6.26
CA LYS A 48 -0.34 -27.71 -5.78
C LYS A 48 0.86 -27.09 -5.07
N ASN A 49 1.49 -27.79 -4.16
CA ASN A 49 2.68 -27.33 -3.45
C ASN A 49 3.86 -27.08 -4.41
N ALA A 50 4.06 -27.96 -5.40
CA ALA A 50 5.07 -27.75 -6.43
C ALA A 50 4.79 -26.48 -7.25
N GLY A 51 3.53 -26.19 -7.56
CA GLY A 51 3.11 -24.95 -8.23
C GLY A 51 3.40 -23.69 -7.40
N LEU A 52 3.12 -23.74 -6.09
CA LEU A 52 3.43 -22.63 -5.17
C LEU A 52 4.95 -22.38 -5.07
N ILE A 53 5.74 -23.44 -4.94
CA ILE A 53 7.20 -23.32 -4.91
C ILE A 53 7.74 -22.76 -6.23
N ALA A 54 7.18 -23.17 -7.36
CA ALA A 54 7.58 -22.66 -8.68
C ALA A 54 7.29 -21.16 -8.80
N ARG A 55 6.14 -20.68 -8.31
CA ARG A 55 5.72 -19.28 -8.39
C ARG A 55 6.38 -18.41 -7.32
N PHE A 56 6.37 -18.85 -6.06
CA PHE A 56 6.75 -18.02 -4.92
C PHE A 56 8.14 -18.36 -4.33
N GLY A 57 8.76 -19.48 -4.70
CA GLY A 57 10.07 -19.89 -4.16
C GLY A 57 10.06 -19.98 -2.65
N GLU A 58 10.97 -19.27 -1.99
CA GLU A 58 11.07 -19.24 -0.52
C GLU A 58 9.83 -18.66 0.18
N PHE A 59 9.01 -17.85 -0.53
CA PHE A 59 7.76 -17.31 -0.03
C PHE A 59 6.57 -18.28 -0.13
N ALA A 60 6.74 -19.46 -0.73
CA ALA A 60 5.66 -20.43 -0.94
C ALA A 60 4.85 -20.77 0.33
N PRO A 61 5.44 -20.93 1.53
CA PRO A 61 4.67 -21.16 2.75
C PRO A 61 3.71 -20.03 3.13
N CYS A 62 3.94 -18.84 2.61
CA CYS A 62 3.12 -17.64 2.87
C CYS A 62 2.09 -17.36 1.78
N ALA A 63 2.09 -18.14 0.68
CA ALA A 63 1.23 -17.89 -0.48
C ALA A 63 -0.19 -18.48 -0.32
N GLU A 64 -0.42 -19.26 0.69
CA GLU A 64 -1.74 -19.82 1.02
C GLU A 64 -2.10 -19.55 2.48
N GLY A 65 -3.37 -19.28 2.71
CA GLY A 65 -3.90 -19.02 4.05
C GLY A 65 -5.38 -18.69 4.01
N SER A 66 -5.92 -18.41 5.17
CA SER A 66 -7.27 -17.83 5.33
C SER A 66 -7.10 -16.36 5.68
N GLU A 67 -7.93 -15.51 5.09
CA GLU A 67 -7.94 -14.10 5.46
C GLU A 67 -8.49 -13.93 6.87
N GLU A 68 -7.69 -13.31 7.72
CA GLU A 68 -7.99 -13.01 9.13
C GLU A 68 -7.79 -11.52 9.38
N PHE A 69 -8.53 -11.01 10.36
CA PHE A 69 -8.53 -9.59 10.68
C PHE A 69 -8.09 -9.33 12.11
N THR A 70 -7.32 -8.26 12.27
CA THR A 70 -6.87 -7.73 13.56
C THR A 70 -7.29 -6.28 13.69
N THR A 71 -7.71 -5.83 14.86
CA THR A 71 -8.15 -4.46 15.08
C THR A 71 -7.28 -3.76 16.12
N LEU A 72 -6.85 -2.54 15.79
CA LEU A 72 -6.28 -1.56 16.72
C LEU A 72 -7.21 -0.35 16.80
N SER A 73 -7.36 0.21 17.97
CA SER A 73 -8.16 1.43 18.14
C SER A 73 -7.60 2.33 19.23
N ASN A 74 -7.80 3.62 19.05
CA ASN A 74 -7.63 4.63 20.08
C ASN A 74 -8.93 5.49 20.17
N ASN A 75 -8.90 6.63 20.84
CA ASN A 75 -10.05 7.51 20.91
C ASN A 75 -10.40 8.22 19.59
N LYS A 76 -9.50 8.25 18.60
CA LYS A 76 -9.69 8.94 17.31
C LYS A 76 -10.12 8.02 16.18
N VAL A 77 -9.51 6.85 16.10
CA VAL A 77 -9.66 5.93 14.97
C VAL A 77 -9.83 4.48 15.42
N THR A 78 -10.56 3.73 14.61
CA THR A 78 -10.63 2.27 14.68
C THR A 78 -10.12 1.70 13.36
N LEU A 79 -9.05 0.91 13.43
CA LEU A 79 -8.31 0.39 12.29
C LEU A 79 -8.38 -1.12 12.26
N LYS A 80 -8.79 -1.69 11.13
CA LYS A 80 -8.80 -3.13 10.90
C LYS A 80 -7.71 -3.47 9.89
N PHE A 81 -6.94 -4.50 10.18
CA PHE A 81 -5.86 -5.00 9.33
C PHE A 81 -6.22 -6.39 8.81
N SER A 82 -5.91 -6.65 7.54
CA SER A 82 -5.98 -7.99 6.95
C SER A 82 -4.59 -8.63 6.99
N ASN A 83 -4.52 -9.90 7.36
CA ASN A 83 -3.30 -10.69 7.24
C ASN A 83 -2.95 -10.97 5.77
N LYS A 84 -3.92 -10.96 4.87
CA LYS A 84 -3.67 -11.01 3.43
C LYS A 84 -3.09 -9.68 2.96
N GLY A 85 -1.85 -9.72 2.49
CA GLY A 85 -1.07 -8.53 2.16
C GLY A 85 -0.47 -7.81 3.36
N GLY A 86 -0.83 -8.19 4.60
CA GLY A 86 -0.39 -7.50 5.82
C GLY A 86 -0.78 -6.03 5.84
N ARG A 87 -1.95 -5.67 5.34
CA ARG A 87 -2.35 -4.30 5.01
C ARG A 87 -3.47 -3.77 5.90
N LEU A 88 -3.56 -2.44 5.96
CA LEU A 88 -4.70 -1.75 6.56
C LEU A 88 -5.94 -1.94 5.66
N TYR A 89 -6.94 -2.62 6.20
CA TYR A 89 -8.16 -3.05 5.49
C TYR A 89 -9.31 -2.06 5.65
N GLU A 90 -9.43 -1.45 6.83
CA GLU A 90 -10.51 -0.50 7.14
C GLU A 90 -10.02 0.58 8.08
N ALA A 91 -10.46 1.82 7.86
CA ALA A 91 -10.19 2.94 8.73
C ALA A 91 -11.48 3.72 9.01
N VAL A 92 -11.87 3.78 10.27
CA VAL A 92 -13.06 4.49 10.76
C VAL A 92 -12.65 5.61 11.69
N LEU A 93 -13.18 6.82 11.48
CA LEU A 93 -12.98 7.98 12.34
C LEU A 93 -14.08 8.01 13.41
N ASN A 94 -13.70 7.88 14.69
CA ASN A 94 -14.65 7.68 15.79
C ASN A 94 -15.52 8.91 16.10
N ASP A 95 -14.96 10.11 15.86
CA ASP A 95 -15.61 11.40 16.23
C ASP A 95 -16.33 12.07 15.05
N TYR A 96 -16.36 11.46 13.89
CA TYR A 96 -16.97 12.05 12.68
C TYR A 96 -18.08 11.20 12.13
N MET A 97 -19.16 11.88 11.69
CA MET A 97 -20.33 11.24 11.10
C MET A 97 -20.41 11.59 9.61
N ALA A 98 -20.68 10.59 8.77
CA ALA A 98 -20.99 10.77 7.36
C ALA A 98 -22.47 11.18 7.15
N TYR A 99 -22.81 11.50 5.91
CA TYR A 99 -24.17 11.95 5.55
C TYR A 99 -25.28 10.93 5.85
N ASP A 100 -24.95 9.67 5.96
CA ASP A 100 -25.86 8.56 6.27
C ASP A 100 -25.98 8.28 7.76
N SER A 101 -25.40 9.14 8.61
CA SER A 101 -25.37 9.01 10.06
C SER A 101 -24.58 7.80 10.60
N THR A 102 -23.71 7.22 9.79
CA THR A 102 -22.68 6.28 10.26
C THR A 102 -21.37 7.01 10.54
N ASN A 103 -20.46 6.40 11.28
CA ASN A 103 -19.12 6.96 11.44
C ASN A 103 -18.42 7.06 10.07
N VAL A 104 -17.66 8.14 9.87
CA VAL A 104 -16.86 8.31 8.67
C VAL A 104 -15.93 7.12 8.52
N THR A 105 -16.13 6.35 7.47
CA THR A 105 -15.26 5.26 7.04
C THR A 105 -14.46 5.75 5.84
N LEU A 106 -13.14 5.92 6.00
CA LEU A 106 -12.28 6.39 4.92
C LEU A 106 -12.24 5.37 3.79
N PHE A 107 -12.15 4.09 4.15
CA PHE A 107 -12.20 2.95 3.24
C PHE A 107 -12.45 1.64 4.01
N THR A 108 -12.90 0.60 3.30
CA THR A 108 -12.99 -0.77 3.80
C THR A 108 -12.81 -1.77 2.65
N GLY A 109 -12.16 -2.90 2.94
CA GLY A 109 -11.99 -3.98 1.96
C GLY A 109 -11.06 -3.60 0.82
N ASP A 110 -11.52 -3.91 -0.39
CA ASP A 110 -10.79 -3.65 -1.63
C ASP A 110 -10.83 -2.18 -2.07
N GLU A 111 -11.44 -1.32 -1.28
CA GLU A 111 -11.42 0.12 -1.53
C GLU A 111 -10.05 0.74 -1.24
N ASN A 112 -9.20 0.06 -0.46
CA ASN A 112 -7.83 0.47 -0.18
C ASN A 112 -6.92 -0.75 -0.27
N ASP A 113 -6.03 -0.74 -1.24
CA ASP A 113 -5.08 -1.80 -1.47
C ASP A 113 -3.68 -1.22 -1.66
N TYR A 114 -2.70 -1.74 -0.94
CA TYR A 114 -1.31 -1.37 -1.10
C TYR A 114 -0.39 -2.54 -0.80
N GLY A 115 0.79 -2.49 -1.39
CA GLY A 115 1.81 -3.49 -1.17
C GLY A 115 3.11 -3.14 -1.85
N PHE A 116 4.02 -4.10 -1.80
CA PHE A 116 5.37 -3.96 -2.32
C PHE A 116 5.68 -5.09 -3.30
N ILE A 117 6.38 -4.72 -4.37
CA ILE A 117 6.91 -5.69 -5.32
C ILE A 117 8.39 -5.94 -4.98
N ILE A 118 8.68 -7.18 -4.67
CA ILE A 118 10.00 -7.65 -4.26
C ILE A 118 10.60 -8.49 -5.39
N ARG A 119 11.82 -8.19 -5.80
CA ARG A 119 12.54 -8.95 -6.80
C ARG A 119 13.56 -9.86 -6.14
N THR A 120 13.39 -11.17 -6.31
CA THR A 120 14.37 -12.18 -5.94
C THR A 120 15.26 -12.51 -7.15
N ASN A 121 16.18 -13.47 -7.02
CA ASN A 121 17.03 -13.89 -8.14
C ASN A 121 16.24 -14.43 -9.34
N ALA A 122 15.06 -15.01 -9.11
CA ALA A 122 14.32 -15.75 -10.14
C ALA A 122 12.85 -15.36 -10.23
N ARG A 123 12.34 -14.51 -9.32
CA ARG A 123 10.91 -14.25 -9.20
C ARG A 123 10.62 -12.81 -8.84
N VAL A 124 9.42 -12.39 -9.18
CA VAL A 124 8.80 -11.15 -8.72
C VAL A 124 7.69 -11.52 -7.74
N ILE A 125 7.77 -11.02 -6.53
CA ILE A 125 6.83 -11.33 -5.45
C ILE A 125 6.01 -10.06 -5.14
N ASP A 126 4.70 -10.17 -5.21
CA ASP A 126 3.78 -9.14 -4.77
C ASP A 126 3.34 -9.47 -3.33
N THR A 127 3.62 -8.60 -2.37
CA THR A 127 3.27 -8.85 -0.96
C THR A 127 1.77 -8.94 -0.73
N ARG A 128 0.95 -8.40 -1.63
CA ARG A 128 -0.52 -8.46 -1.56
C ARG A 128 -1.07 -9.87 -1.76
N ASP A 129 -0.29 -10.76 -2.39
CA ASP A 129 -0.62 -12.17 -2.60
C ASP A 129 -0.26 -13.07 -1.41
N LEU A 130 0.39 -12.52 -0.38
CA LEU A 130 0.93 -13.28 0.74
C LEU A 130 0.07 -13.15 2.00
N TYR A 131 0.04 -14.21 2.80
CA TYR A 131 -0.62 -14.26 4.10
C TYR A 131 0.40 -14.12 5.22
N PHE A 132 0.27 -13.06 5.98
CA PHE A 132 1.10 -12.75 7.13
C PHE A 132 0.53 -13.41 8.38
N THR A 133 1.37 -13.69 9.35
CA THR A 133 0.94 -14.12 10.69
C THR A 133 0.87 -12.89 11.60
N PRO A 134 -0.33 -12.51 12.09
CA PRO A 134 -0.50 -11.35 12.97
C PRO A 134 -0.18 -11.71 14.42
N GLU A 135 0.48 -10.79 15.12
CA GLU A 135 0.69 -10.84 16.58
C GLU A 135 0.44 -9.46 17.17
N ILE A 136 -0.50 -9.38 18.12
CA ILE A 136 -0.83 -8.12 18.83
C ILE A 136 0.14 -7.93 19.98
N ASP A 137 0.68 -6.73 20.10
CA ASP A 137 1.54 -6.28 21.18
C ASP A 137 1.11 -4.88 21.66
N GLY A 138 0.22 -4.84 22.64
CA GLY A 138 -0.35 -3.60 23.15
C GLY A 138 -1.12 -2.82 22.07
N ASN A 139 -0.63 -1.62 21.75
CA ASN A 139 -1.16 -0.75 20.70
C ASN A 139 -0.54 -1.01 19.31
N ALA A 140 0.10 -2.14 19.12
CA ALA A 140 0.74 -2.51 17.87
C ALA A 140 0.31 -3.89 17.40
N VAL A 141 0.43 -4.13 16.10
CA VAL A 141 0.32 -5.44 15.46
C VAL A 141 1.56 -5.70 14.60
N ASN A 142 2.17 -6.86 14.79
CA ASN A 142 3.28 -7.36 13.98
C ASN A 142 2.73 -8.35 12.96
N MET A 143 2.89 -8.09 11.71
CA MET A 143 2.53 -8.95 10.59
C MET A 143 3.80 -9.60 10.05
N THR A 144 3.97 -10.92 10.20
CA THR A 144 5.23 -11.62 9.89
C THR A 144 5.07 -12.63 8.78
N LEU A 145 6.00 -12.65 7.84
CA LEU A 145 6.22 -13.73 6.88
C LEU A 145 7.41 -14.58 7.32
N GLN A 146 7.16 -15.88 7.49
CA GLN A 146 8.21 -16.88 7.76
C GLN A 146 8.48 -17.66 6.49
N LEU A 147 9.65 -17.45 5.86
CA LEU A 147 10.02 -18.07 4.62
C LEU A 147 10.52 -19.51 4.81
N ALA A 148 10.52 -20.32 3.74
CA ALA A 148 10.90 -21.73 3.77
C ALA A 148 12.34 -21.94 4.24
N ASN A 149 13.27 -21.05 3.91
CA ASN A 149 14.69 -21.13 4.32
C ASN A 149 14.97 -20.57 5.74
N GLY A 150 13.94 -20.15 6.46
CA GLY A 150 14.06 -19.55 7.79
C GLY A 150 14.25 -18.03 7.81
N SER A 151 14.42 -17.38 6.66
CA SER A 151 14.41 -15.91 6.57
C SER A 151 13.05 -15.35 6.96
N GLN A 152 13.02 -14.12 7.44
CA GLN A 152 11.78 -13.46 7.88
C GLN A 152 11.72 -12.05 7.34
N MET A 153 10.51 -11.57 7.12
CA MET A 153 10.21 -10.16 6.97
C MET A 153 8.84 -9.86 7.58
N GLY A 154 8.59 -8.61 7.87
CA GLY A 154 7.30 -8.23 8.42
C GLY A 154 7.03 -6.76 8.37
N ILE A 155 5.79 -6.43 8.74
CA ILE A 155 5.29 -5.07 8.88
C ILE A 155 4.78 -4.92 10.31
N ARG A 156 5.31 -3.94 11.03
CA ARG A 156 4.81 -3.56 12.35
C ARG A 156 4.01 -2.28 12.22
N TYR A 157 2.75 -2.35 12.59
CA TYR A 157 1.91 -1.17 12.76
C TYR A 157 1.79 -0.83 14.23
N SER A 158 1.93 0.44 14.58
CA SER A 158 1.68 0.92 15.95
C SER A 158 0.84 2.19 15.94
N LEU A 159 -0.22 2.19 16.75
CA LEU A 159 -1.18 3.27 16.83
C LEU A 159 -1.02 4.02 18.17
N PRO A 160 -0.40 5.21 18.18
CA PRO A 160 -0.30 6.01 19.38
C PRO A 160 -1.67 6.41 19.94
N GLU A 161 -1.76 6.62 21.24
CA GLU A 161 -2.97 7.18 21.85
C GLU A 161 -3.23 8.59 21.32
N ASP A 162 -4.50 8.94 21.20
CA ASP A 162 -4.96 10.28 20.80
C ASP A 162 -4.40 10.79 19.46
N SER A 163 -4.15 9.91 18.52
CA SER A 163 -3.50 10.21 17.24
C SER A 163 -4.31 9.75 16.03
N TYR A 164 -4.25 10.55 14.96
CA TYR A 164 -4.67 10.16 13.60
C TYR A 164 -3.51 9.61 12.76
N MET A 165 -2.34 9.44 13.37
CA MET A 165 -1.13 8.99 12.70
C MET A 165 -0.81 7.55 13.12
N LEU A 166 -0.82 6.64 12.16
CA LEU A 166 -0.42 5.24 12.32
C LEU A 166 1.04 5.08 11.88
N ASN A 167 1.90 4.55 12.74
CA ASN A 167 3.27 4.22 12.36
C ASN A 167 3.30 2.85 11.68
N MET A 168 4.11 2.71 10.63
CA MET A 168 4.31 1.48 9.86
C MET A 168 5.81 1.28 9.63
N ASP A 169 6.36 0.21 10.19
CA ASP A 169 7.76 -0.17 10.02
C ASP A 169 7.87 -1.49 9.28
N ILE A 170 8.67 -1.52 8.21
CA ILE A 170 8.99 -2.74 7.47
C ILE A 170 10.35 -3.24 7.92
N TRP A 171 10.39 -4.44 8.43
CA TRP A 171 11.60 -5.06 8.95
C TRP A 171 11.91 -6.39 8.24
N GLN A 172 13.16 -6.82 8.34
CA GLN A 172 13.62 -8.07 7.75
C GLN A 172 14.74 -8.72 8.57
N LYS A 173 14.89 -10.04 8.36
CA LYS A 173 15.96 -10.84 8.94
C LYS A 173 16.43 -11.91 7.94
N ASP A 174 17.72 -11.96 7.70
CA ASP A 174 18.37 -12.95 6.82
C ASP A 174 17.84 -12.95 5.36
N MET A 175 17.28 -11.81 4.89
CA MET A 175 16.70 -11.70 3.54
C MET A 175 17.76 -11.61 2.44
N ASP A 176 19.01 -11.33 2.75
CA ASP A 176 20.16 -11.40 1.83
C ASP A 176 20.38 -12.80 1.24
N ARG A 177 19.80 -13.84 1.85
CA ARG A 177 19.76 -15.21 1.31
C ARG A 177 18.71 -15.41 0.21
N VAL A 178 17.77 -14.49 0.07
CA VAL A 178 16.61 -14.57 -0.84
C VAL A 178 16.66 -13.48 -1.89
N ILE A 179 16.97 -12.26 -1.47
CA ILE A 179 16.98 -11.05 -2.28
C ILE A 179 18.45 -10.72 -2.61
N PRO A 180 18.82 -10.64 -3.89
CA PRO A 180 20.21 -10.35 -4.28
C PRO A 180 20.57 -8.91 -3.93
N SER A 181 21.85 -8.67 -3.65
CA SER A 181 22.37 -7.32 -3.38
C SER A 181 22.23 -6.33 -4.54
N SER A 182 21.94 -6.84 -5.74
CA SER A 182 21.62 -6.02 -6.91
C SER A 182 20.18 -5.46 -6.90
N ALA A 183 19.29 -6.01 -6.07
CA ALA A 183 17.96 -5.45 -5.84
C ALA A 183 18.09 -4.30 -4.83
N VAL A 184 18.15 -3.08 -5.33
CA VAL A 184 18.40 -1.86 -4.53
C VAL A 184 17.16 -1.02 -4.29
N TYR A 185 15.99 -1.48 -4.74
CA TYR A 185 14.69 -0.84 -4.52
C TYR A 185 13.57 -1.86 -4.52
N TRP A 186 12.46 -1.52 -3.85
CA TRP A 186 11.15 -2.14 -3.99
C TRP A 186 10.18 -1.16 -4.65
N ASP A 187 9.23 -1.67 -5.44
CA ASP A 187 8.11 -0.85 -5.87
C ASP A 187 7.05 -0.81 -4.76
N PHE A 188 6.48 0.35 -4.56
CA PHE A 188 5.31 0.58 -3.72
C PHE A 188 4.12 0.88 -4.63
N ILE A 189 3.03 0.16 -4.43
CA ILE A 189 1.78 0.34 -5.18
C ILE A 189 0.67 0.63 -4.19
N TRP A 190 -0.15 1.64 -4.48
CA TRP A 190 -1.26 2.02 -3.64
C TRP A 190 -2.46 2.47 -4.47
N ASP A 191 -3.59 1.79 -4.27
CA ASP A 191 -4.89 2.05 -4.87
C ASP A 191 -5.91 2.40 -3.79
N GLN A 192 -6.73 3.43 -4.03
CA GLN A 192 -7.85 3.73 -3.15
C GLN A 192 -9.05 4.26 -3.94
N LYS A 193 -10.23 3.68 -3.66
CA LYS A 193 -11.53 4.28 -4.00
C LYS A 193 -11.94 5.24 -2.91
N MET A 194 -12.01 6.53 -3.23
CA MET A 194 -12.40 7.56 -2.29
C MET A 194 -13.91 7.51 -2.04
N ARG A 195 -14.31 7.20 -0.81
CA ARG A 195 -15.72 7.20 -0.40
C ARG A 195 -16.28 8.61 -0.32
N ARG A 196 -17.54 8.75 -0.72
CA ARG A 196 -18.35 9.92 -0.47
C ARG A 196 -18.73 9.97 1.01
N GLN A 197 -18.50 11.11 1.66
CA GLN A 197 -18.83 11.36 3.08
C GLN A 197 -19.95 12.37 3.24
N GLU A 198 -20.18 13.23 2.23
CA GLU A 198 -21.12 14.33 2.25
C GLU A 198 -22.35 14.09 1.37
N GLN A 199 -23.47 14.76 1.71
CA GLN A 199 -24.69 14.68 0.90
C GLN A 199 -24.51 15.32 -0.48
N GLY A 200 -23.69 16.33 -0.59
CA GLY A 200 -23.39 17.07 -1.83
C GLY A 200 -22.26 16.46 -2.64
N ARG A 201 -22.45 15.27 -3.23
CA ARG A 201 -21.43 14.51 -3.96
C ARG A 201 -20.59 15.36 -4.94
N MET A 202 -21.24 16.17 -5.76
CA MET A 202 -20.54 16.96 -6.79
C MET A 202 -19.56 17.98 -6.19
N PHE A 203 -19.90 18.55 -5.04
CA PHE A 203 -19.06 19.51 -4.36
C PHE A 203 -17.86 18.82 -3.71
N GLU A 204 -18.09 17.68 -3.07
CA GLU A 204 -17.04 16.88 -2.46
C GLU A 204 -16.07 16.32 -3.52
N GLU A 205 -16.58 15.84 -4.66
CA GLU A 205 -15.77 15.34 -5.77
C GLU A 205 -14.83 16.41 -6.34
N ARG A 206 -15.31 17.64 -6.50
CA ARG A 206 -14.51 18.77 -7.00
C ARG A 206 -13.40 19.22 -6.05
N ASN A 207 -13.46 18.81 -4.78
CA ASN A 207 -12.44 19.07 -3.78
C ASN A 207 -11.65 17.79 -3.44
N SER A 208 -11.65 16.82 -4.35
CA SER A 208 -10.97 15.53 -4.16
C SER A 208 -9.87 15.36 -5.18
N ALA A 209 -8.63 15.17 -4.72
CA ALA A 209 -7.47 14.97 -5.58
C ALA A 209 -6.39 14.11 -4.89
N LEU A 210 -5.47 13.60 -5.71
CA LEU A 210 -4.23 13.03 -5.27
C LEU A 210 -3.22 14.16 -5.10
N TYR A 211 -2.64 14.25 -3.91
CA TYR A 211 -1.61 15.21 -3.52
C TYR A 211 -0.29 14.49 -3.27
N TYR A 212 0.81 15.17 -3.48
CA TYR A 212 2.15 14.67 -3.13
C TYR A 212 3.08 15.82 -2.81
N LYS A 213 4.04 15.59 -1.93
CA LYS A 213 5.06 16.57 -1.56
C LYS A 213 6.42 16.10 -2.03
N PHE A 214 7.11 16.97 -2.75
CA PHE A 214 8.53 16.76 -3.05
C PHE A 214 9.38 16.80 -1.77
N ALA A 215 10.41 15.98 -1.72
CA ALA A 215 11.38 16.04 -0.63
C ALA A 215 12.19 17.34 -0.75
N GLY A 216 11.95 18.27 0.18
CA GLY A 216 12.62 19.58 0.18
C GLY A 216 12.03 20.63 -0.77
N ASP A 217 10.79 20.46 -1.22
CA ASP A 217 10.10 21.40 -2.09
C ASP A 217 8.58 21.42 -1.83
N ASP A 218 7.81 22.11 -2.66
CA ASP A 218 6.39 22.35 -2.49
C ASP A 218 5.50 21.10 -2.62
N VAL A 219 4.24 21.26 -2.22
CA VAL A 219 3.15 20.30 -2.42
C VAL A 219 2.52 20.52 -3.78
N GLU A 220 2.30 19.44 -4.50
CA GLU A 220 1.63 19.43 -5.80
C GLU A 220 0.43 18.48 -5.76
N HIS A 221 -0.45 18.59 -6.73
CA HIS A 221 -1.61 17.71 -6.83
C HIS A 221 -2.09 17.54 -8.28
N LEU A 222 -2.74 16.42 -8.55
CA LEU A 222 -3.46 16.19 -9.78
C LEU A 222 -4.70 17.08 -9.84
N SER A 223 -5.24 17.25 -11.06
CA SER A 223 -6.47 18.02 -11.27
C SER A 223 -7.61 17.54 -10.37
N GLU A 224 -8.26 18.47 -9.70
CA GLU A 224 -9.48 18.23 -8.92
C GLU A 224 -10.69 17.95 -9.83
N SER A 225 -10.62 18.27 -11.11
CA SER A 225 -11.69 18.04 -12.09
C SER A 225 -11.33 16.97 -13.11
N GLY A 226 -12.22 15.98 -13.26
CA GLY A 226 -12.09 14.93 -14.26
C GLY A 226 -10.98 13.91 -13.96
N ASN A 227 -10.50 13.28 -15.03
CA ASN A 227 -9.41 12.33 -14.95
C ASN A 227 -8.08 13.04 -15.18
N ASP A 228 -7.03 12.59 -14.49
CA ASP A 228 -5.70 13.16 -14.65
C ASP A 228 -4.63 12.09 -14.38
N GLU A 229 -3.45 12.29 -14.94
CA GLU A 229 -2.27 11.46 -14.70
C GLU A 229 -1.00 12.29 -14.70
N GLU A 230 -0.09 11.98 -13.79
CA GLU A 230 1.14 12.75 -13.62
C GLU A 230 2.32 11.85 -13.21
N LYS A 231 3.54 12.32 -13.52
CA LYS A 231 4.79 11.65 -13.16
C LYS A 231 5.71 12.60 -12.43
N ALA A 232 6.10 12.24 -11.23
CA ALA A 232 7.16 12.90 -10.48
C ALA A 232 8.48 12.12 -10.67
N THR A 233 9.51 12.80 -11.17
CA THR A 233 10.83 12.20 -11.42
C THR A 233 11.84 12.50 -10.32
N THR A 234 11.42 13.26 -9.31
CA THR A 234 12.23 13.61 -8.13
C THR A 234 11.63 13.00 -6.88
N SER A 235 12.46 12.89 -5.85
CA SER A 235 12.06 12.26 -4.58
C SER A 235 10.89 12.97 -3.91
N LEU A 236 10.01 12.16 -3.30
CA LEU A 236 8.83 12.63 -2.60
C LEU A 236 8.93 12.33 -1.09
N LYS A 237 8.34 13.21 -0.29
CA LYS A 237 8.22 13.01 1.15
C LYS A 237 6.96 12.24 1.51
N TRP A 238 5.84 12.56 0.87
CA TRP A 238 4.59 11.87 1.07
C TRP A 238 3.71 11.87 -0.19
N ILE A 239 2.78 10.91 -0.22
CA ILE A 239 1.72 10.76 -1.21
C ILE A 239 0.41 10.68 -0.43
N GLY A 240 -0.62 11.41 -0.83
CA GLY A 240 -1.89 11.47 -0.13
C GLY A 240 -3.10 11.56 -1.05
N PHE A 241 -4.20 10.99 -0.60
CA PHE A 241 -5.50 11.07 -1.25
C PHE A 241 -6.41 11.91 -0.35
N LYS A 242 -6.85 13.05 -0.86
CA LYS A 242 -7.66 14.03 -0.12
C LYS A 242 -9.04 14.14 -0.74
N ASN A 243 -10.07 14.19 0.10
CA ASN A 243 -11.35 14.79 -0.24
C ASN A 243 -11.50 16.13 0.50
N GLN A 244 -12.68 16.73 0.45
CA GLN A 244 -12.92 18.03 1.04
C GLN A 244 -12.59 18.09 2.55
N PHE A 245 -12.82 17.01 3.29
CA PHE A 245 -12.76 17.04 4.76
C PHE A 245 -11.79 16.03 5.37
N PHE A 246 -11.38 15.02 4.60
CA PHE A 246 -10.55 13.91 5.12
C PHE A 246 -9.43 13.54 4.17
N SER A 247 -8.36 13.02 4.72
CA SER A 247 -7.21 12.56 3.96
C SER A 247 -6.67 11.24 4.47
N THR A 248 -6.10 10.49 3.53
CA THR A 248 -5.19 9.37 3.80
C THR A 248 -3.86 9.70 3.15
N ALA A 249 -2.76 9.67 3.90
CA ALA A 249 -1.45 9.96 3.35
C ALA A 249 -0.38 9.00 3.88
N PHE A 250 0.47 8.50 2.99
CA PHE A 250 1.70 7.78 3.33
C PHE A 250 2.87 8.75 3.36
N ILE A 251 3.45 8.96 4.52
CA ILE A 251 4.57 9.86 4.78
C ILE A 251 5.80 8.97 5.03
N ALA A 252 6.78 8.99 4.14
CA ALA A 252 7.99 8.22 4.31
C ALA A 252 8.90 8.85 5.39
N ASP A 253 9.48 8.05 6.27
CA ASP A 253 10.54 8.52 7.17
C ASP A 253 11.75 8.95 6.36
N GLY A 254 12.15 8.14 5.38
CA GLY A 254 13.08 8.49 4.32
C GLY A 254 12.40 9.26 3.20
N LYS A 255 12.30 8.64 2.04
CA LYS A 255 11.70 9.21 0.83
C LYS A 255 11.11 8.12 -0.07
N PHE A 256 10.19 8.51 -0.92
CA PHE A 256 9.89 7.83 -2.18
C PHE A 256 10.82 8.38 -3.26
N ASN A 257 11.31 7.55 -4.16
CA ASN A 257 12.30 7.99 -5.16
C ASN A 257 11.67 8.72 -6.35
N ASP A 258 10.42 8.40 -6.65
CA ASP A 258 9.67 8.88 -7.81
C ASP A 258 8.16 8.77 -7.55
N GLY A 259 7.33 9.03 -8.54
CA GLY A 259 5.90 8.80 -8.46
C GLY A 259 5.25 8.73 -9.83
N ILE A 260 4.30 7.81 -9.98
CA ILE A 260 3.37 7.74 -11.10
C ILE A 260 1.97 7.71 -10.51
N PHE A 261 1.17 8.68 -10.92
CA PHE A 261 -0.10 8.95 -10.31
C PHE A 261 -1.21 8.98 -11.34
N THR A 262 -2.37 8.39 -11.00
CA THR A 262 -3.59 8.56 -11.76
C THR A 262 -4.77 8.87 -10.85
N SER A 263 -5.68 9.68 -11.35
CA SER A 263 -6.95 10.01 -10.73
C SER A 263 -8.06 9.80 -11.76
N ARG A 264 -9.11 9.07 -11.40
CA ARG A 264 -10.26 8.81 -12.27
C ARG A 264 -11.55 9.03 -11.51
N SER A 265 -12.47 9.83 -12.07
CA SER A 265 -13.81 9.99 -11.54
C SER A 265 -14.60 8.69 -11.69
N LEU A 266 -15.40 8.35 -10.68
CA LEU A 266 -16.26 7.17 -10.67
C LEU A 266 -17.72 7.58 -10.80
N GLU A 267 -18.52 6.77 -11.52
CA GLU A 267 -19.96 7.01 -11.70
C GLU A 267 -20.80 6.50 -10.51
N GLU A 268 -20.27 5.55 -9.75
CA GLU A 268 -20.96 4.96 -8.60
C GLU A 268 -21.19 6.03 -7.52
N ASP A 269 -22.45 6.16 -7.07
CA ASP A 269 -22.85 7.20 -6.10
C ASP A 269 -22.11 7.14 -4.76
N ARG A 270 -21.64 5.97 -4.38
CA ARG A 270 -20.88 5.74 -3.15
C ARG A 270 -19.46 6.31 -3.19
N TYR A 271 -18.87 6.45 -4.37
CA TYR A 271 -17.48 6.84 -4.56
C TYR A 271 -17.36 8.15 -5.32
N LEU A 272 -16.27 8.85 -5.07
CA LEU A 272 -15.91 10.09 -5.76
C LEU A 272 -14.93 9.77 -6.89
N LYS A 273 -13.79 9.20 -6.53
CA LYS A 273 -12.67 8.93 -7.43
C LYS A 273 -11.96 7.63 -7.08
N GLN A 274 -11.30 7.06 -8.07
CA GLN A 274 -10.26 6.06 -7.92
C GLN A 274 -8.91 6.76 -8.05
N PHE A 275 -8.08 6.60 -7.03
CA PHE A 275 -6.68 7.04 -7.03
C PHE A 275 -5.75 5.85 -7.14
N HIS A 276 -4.66 6.04 -7.86
CA HIS A 276 -3.58 5.08 -8.00
C HIS A 276 -2.24 5.80 -7.89
N ALA A 277 -1.33 5.24 -7.10
CA ALA A 277 0.03 5.72 -6.95
C ALA A 277 1.01 4.56 -7.03
N GLU A 278 2.05 4.74 -7.82
CA GLU A 278 3.21 3.86 -7.86
C GLU A 278 4.47 4.67 -7.57
N SER A 279 5.38 4.09 -6.82
CA SER A 279 6.65 4.70 -6.45
C SER A 279 7.68 3.61 -6.17
N THR A 280 8.92 4.01 -5.97
CA THR A 280 9.97 3.12 -5.49
C THR A 280 10.53 3.62 -4.16
N ILE A 281 10.95 2.68 -3.32
CA ILE A 281 11.67 2.95 -2.06
C ILE A 281 13.04 2.28 -2.12
N ASP A 282 14.04 2.88 -1.50
CA ASP A 282 15.37 2.30 -1.40
C ASP A 282 15.31 0.99 -0.61
N TYR A 283 16.13 0.03 -1.01
CA TYR A 283 16.23 -1.27 -0.37
C TYR A 283 17.67 -1.73 -0.24
N ASP A 284 18.02 -2.26 0.94
CA ASP A 284 19.26 -2.99 1.18
C ASP A 284 18.94 -4.30 1.91
N SER A 285 19.30 -5.43 1.30
CA SER A 285 19.05 -6.77 1.85
C SER A 285 19.79 -7.07 3.16
N LYS A 286 20.76 -6.25 3.54
CA LYS A 286 21.58 -6.39 4.75
C LYS A 286 21.07 -5.56 5.93
N GLU A 287 20.29 -4.52 5.65
CA GLU A 287 19.73 -3.67 6.70
C GLU A 287 18.52 -4.34 7.36
N PRO A 288 18.45 -4.38 8.70
CA PRO A 288 17.33 -5.04 9.40
C PRO A 288 16.02 -4.28 9.27
N GLN A 289 16.06 -2.97 9.05
CA GLN A 289 14.90 -2.12 8.76
C GLN A 289 14.92 -1.74 7.29
N VAL A 290 13.84 -2.05 6.58
CA VAL A 290 13.69 -1.75 5.15
C VAL A 290 13.22 -0.31 4.96
N ALA A 291 12.11 0.05 5.60
CA ALA A 291 11.51 1.37 5.51
C ALA A 291 10.61 1.66 6.71
N GLY A 292 10.39 2.93 6.99
CA GLY A 292 9.39 3.42 7.93
C GLY A 292 8.47 4.42 7.25
N PHE A 293 7.21 4.38 7.66
CA PHE A 293 6.16 5.30 7.20
C PHE A 293 5.30 5.76 8.37
N ASN A 294 4.73 6.93 8.22
CA ASN A 294 3.62 7.39 9.02
C ASN A 294 2.39 7.51 8.11
N ILE A 295 1.30 6.87 8.46
CA ILE A 295 0.06 6.91 7.69
C ILE A 295 -0.91 7.84 8.39
N PHE A 296 -1.19 8.99 7.80
CA PHE A 296 -2.22 9.90 8.28
C PHE A 296 -3.60 9.41 7.85
N LEU A 297 -4.54 9.36 8.79
CA LEU A 297 -5.90 8.88 8.61
C LEU A 297 -6.85 9.81 9.38
N GLY A 298 -7.21 10.95 8.80
CA GLY A 298 -7.92 11.93 9.60
C GLY A 298 -8.55 13.10 8.86
N PRO A 299 -9.06 14.08 9.63
CA PRO A 299 -9.71 15.26 9.09
C PRO A 299 -8.70 16.27 8.55
N ASN A 300 -9.13 17.01 7.51
CA ASN A 300 -8.38 18.13 6.94
C ASN A 300 -8.53 19.38 7.83
N SER A 301 -8.20 19.24 9.10
CA SER A 301 -8.24 20.33 10.08
C SER A 301 -6.93 21.09 10.07
N TYR A 302 -6.94 22.35 9.65
CA TYR A 302 -5.74 23.18 9.59
C TYR A 302 -4.94 23.17 10.90
N PRO A 303 -5.56 23.38 12.11
CA PRO A 303 -4.80 23.34 13.36
C PRO A 303 -4.16 21.98 13.64
N LEU A 304 -4.79 20.87 13.23
CA LEU A 304 -4.24 19.54 13.38
C LEU A 304 -3.07 19.32 12.40
N LEU A 305 -3.30 19.59 11.13
CA LEU A 305 -2.30 19.32 10.09
C LEU A 305 -1.05 20.17 10.25
N SER A 306 -1.22 21.48 10.58
CA SER A 306 -0.09 22.38 10.85
C SER A 306 0.69 21.99 12.11
N SER A 307 0.04 21.36 13.12
CA SER A 307 0.72 20.94 14.34
C SER A 307 1.79 19.86 14.12
N TYR A 308 1.69 19.11 13.03
CA TYR A 308 2.74 18.14 12.65
C TYR A 308 4.05 18.79 12.20
N ASP A 309 4.04 20.10 11.94
CA ASP A 309 5.21 20.89 11.55
C ASP A 309 5.77 21.76 12.71
N ASP A 310 5.14 21.75 13.90
CA ASP A 310 5.52 22.65 15.01
C ASP A 310 7.01 22.52 15.40
N ASP A 311 7.58 21.33 15.33
CA ASP A 311 8.98 21.05 15.64
C ASP A 311 9.87 20.91 14.38
N LEU A 312 9.32 21.15 13.20
CA LEU A 312 10.00 21.02 11.91
C LEU A 312 10.24 22.39 11.28
N SER A 313 11.22 22.52 10.42
CA SER A 313 11.53 23.76 9.72
C SER A 313 12.19 23.53 8.36
N GLY A 314 11.97 24.48 7.44
CA GLY A 314 12.54 24.44 6.10
C GLY A 314 12.12 23.19 5.33
N ASP A 315 13.06 22.51 4.72
CA ASP A 315 12.84 21.34 3.88
C ASP A 315 12.29 20.11 4.65
N GLN A 316 12.20 20.18 5.98
CA GLN A 316 11.71 19.08 6.82
C GLN A 316 10.20 19.17 7.10
N THR A 317 9.55 20.31 6.83
CA THR A 317 8.11 20.46 7.04
C THR A 317 7.31 19.48 6.20
N LEU A 318 6.22 18.98 6.76
CA LEU A 318 5.33 18.06 6.04
C LEU A 318 4.33 18.81 5.17
N ASP A 319 3.95 20.02 5.55
CA ASP A 319 2.98 20.85 4.81
C ASP A 319 1.67 20.11 4.48
N LEU A 320 1.19 19.27 5.39
CA LEU A 320 -0.04 18.49 5.21
C LEU A 320 -1.30 19.36 5.15
N ASP A 321 -1.19 20.60 5.60
CA ASP A 321 -2.24 21.62 5.63
C ASP A 321 -2.45 22.35 4.27
N LYS A 322 -1.60 22.10 3.28
CA LYS A 322 -1.62 22.71 1.94
C LYS A 322 -2.43 21.96 0.90
#